data_de3043e7ba34d6e8888abcd7e4374baf
#
_entry.id   de3043e7ba34d6e8888abcd7e4374baf
#
_cell.length_a   1.000
_cell.length_b   1.000
_cell.length_c   1.000
_cell.angle_alpha   90.00
_cell.angle_beta   90.00
_cell.angle_gamma   90.00
#
_symmetry.space_group_name_H-M   'P 1'
#
loop_
_entity.id
_entity.type
_entity.pdbx_description
1 polymer ?
#
loop_
_entity_poly.entity_id
_entity_poly.type
_entity_poly.pdbx_seq_one_letter_code
_entity_poly.pdbx_strand_id
1 'polypeptide(L)'
;KIRGFRIEVGEIEVVLGRHPDVGEVIIVPGEDSRGDRHLFAYLVIKESPSFSISEIRSFLRQKLPEYMIPSAFVVLNALPRMPNGKVDRKALPAPEKVRQEQAESIVKHRAELEFQLTRIWEHVLGIKNVSVKDNFFDLGGHSLLVVQLFARIQKIFGKDLPMTTLFQAPTIEQL
;
A
#
# COMPACT_ATOMS: atom_id res chain seq x y z
N LYS A 1 9.78 6.30 27.36
CA LYS A 1 10.46 7.42 26.67
C LYS A 1 10.93 6.93 25.30
N ILE A 2 10.65 7.70 24.25
CA ILE A 2 11.11 7.43 22.88
C ILE A 2 11.86 8.69 22.43
N ARG A 3 13.10 8.54 21.96
CA ARG A 3 13.98 9.66 21.54
C ARG A 3 14.06 10.80 22.60
N GLY A 4 14.05 10.44 23.91
CA GLY A 4 14.09 11.40 25.00
C GLY A 4 12.74 12.02 25.41
N PHE A 5 11.69 11.85 24.62
CA PHE A 5 10.36 12.37 24.90
C PHE A 5 9.50 11.36 25.65
N ARG A 6 8.71 11.86 26.62
CA ARG A 6 7.65 11.07 27.26
C ARG A 6 6.42 11.12 26.37
N ILE A 7 6.14 10.01 25.65
CA ILE A 7 5.02 9.91 24.71
C ILE A 7 3.87 9.18 25.41
N GLU A 8 2.71 9.77 25.35
CA GLU A 8 1.45 9.14 25.77
C GLU A 8 0.81 8.47 24.54
N VAL A 9 0.96 7.16 24.45
CA VAL A 9 0.44 6.39 23.29
C VAL A 9 -1.06 6.58 23.09
N GLY A 10 -1.82 6.80 24.17
CA GLY A 10 -3.26 7.06 24.12
C GLY A 10 -3.64 8.33 23.34
N GLU A 11 -2.79 9.35 23.35
CA GLU A 11 -3.02 10.57 22.55
C GLU A 11 -3.00 10.24 21.05
N ILE A 12 -2.04 9.43 20.63
CA ILE A 12 -1.92 9.01 19.23
C ILE A 12 -3.11 8.12 18.85
N GLU A 13 -3.52 7.20 19.73
CA GLU A 13 -4.69 6.34 19.54
C GLU A 13 -5.97 7.15 19.36
N VAL A 14 -6.18 8.18 20.19
CA VAL A 14 -7.34 9.09 20.10
C VAL A 14 -7.34 9.85 18.78
N VAL A 15 -6.19 10.37 18.34
CA VAL A 15 -6.09 11.09 17.07
C VAL A 15 -6.36 10.16 15.89
N LEU A 16 -5.76 8.96 15.88
CA LEU A 16 -5.99 7.96 14.83
C LEU A 16 -7.44 7.46 14.79
N GLY A 17 -8.07 7.26 15.94
CA GLY A 17 -9.47 6.84 16.03
C GLY A 17 -10.48 7.85 15.46
N ARG A 18 -10.04 9.11 15.23
CA ARG A 18 -10.87 10.14 14.56
C ARG A 18 -10.77 10.09 13.03
N HIS A 19 -9.87 9.29 12.48
CA HIS A 19 -9.77 9.12 11.03
C HIS A 19 -10.96 8.28 10.53
N PRO A 20 -11.67 8.69 9.45
CA PRO A 20 -12.88 8.01 8.99
C PRO A 20 -12.67 6.54 8.66
N ASP A 21 -11.52 6.18 8.10
CA ASP A 21 -11.22 4.81 7.67
C ASP A 21 -10.69 3.93 8.80
N VAL A 22 -10.36 4.48 9.97
CA VAL A 22 -9.86 3.70 11.11
C VAL A 22 -11.03 3.20 11.95
N GLY A 23 -11.12 1.88 12.10
CA GLY A 23 -12.08 1.21 12.98
C GLY A 23 -11.55 1.06 14.40
N GLU A 24 -10.42 0.35 14.52
CA GLU A 24 -9.73 0.16 15.79
C GLU A 24 -8.24 0.49 15.63
N VAL A 25 -7.62 0.93 16.71
CA VAL A 25 -6.19 1.26 16.72
C VAL A 25 -5.58 0.92 18.06
N ILE A 26 -4.35 0.43 18.03
CA ILE A 26 -3.49 0.32 19.21
C ILE A 26 -2.08 0.74 18.85
N ILE A 27 -1.45 1.52 19.73
CA ILE A 27 -0.06 1.91 19.62
C ILE A 27 0.79 1.12 20.58
N VAL A 28 1.82 0.47 20.05
CA VAL A 28 2.75 -0.32 20.85
C VAL A 28 4.16 0.25 20.70
N PRO A 29 4.80 0.63 21.80
CA PRO A 29 6.23 0.92 21.77
C PRO A 29 6.99 -0.38 21.61
N GLY A 30 7.99 -0.39 20.76
CA GLY A 30 8.89 -1.53 20.55
C GLY A 30 10.27 -1.08 20.14
N GLU A 31 11.16 -2.04 19.94
CA GLU A 31 12.52 -1.80 19.49
C GLU A 31 12.68 -2.41 18.10
N ASP A 32 13.41 -1.74 17.23
CA ASP A 32 13.79 -2.30 15.94
C ASP A 32 15.00 -3.24 16.07
N SER A 33 15.43 -3.81 14.95
CA SER A 33 16.57 -4.74 14.90
C SER A 33 17.91 -4.11 15.32
N ARG A 34 17.98 -2.77 15.46
CA ARG A 34 19.14 -2.01 15.91
C ARG A 34 19.06 -1.62 17.38
N GLY A 35 17.92 -1.95 18.07
CA GLY A 35 17.66 -1.58 19.45
C GLY A 35 17.10 -0.15 19.62
N ASP A 36 16.76 0.52 18.53
CA ASP A 36 16.16 1.84 18.58
C ASP A 36 14.66 1.74 18.92
N ARG A 37 14.22 2.57 19.86
CA ARG A 37 12.81 2.61 20.29
C ARG A 37 11.93 3.36 19.31
N HIS A 38 10.89 2.68 18.88
CA HIS A 38 9.90 3.17 17.92
C HIS A 38 8.46 2.96 18.40
N LEU A 39 7.54 3.68 17.77
CA LEU A 39 6.11 3.44 17.89
C LEU A 39 5.61 2.64 16.68
N PHE A 40 4.81 1.63 16.95
CA PHE A 40 4.14 0.81 15.94
C PHE A 40 2.63 0.98 16.09
N ALA A 41 1.95 1.33 15.00
CA ALA A 41 0.51 1.45 14.97
C ALA A 41 -0.10 0.19 14.36
N TYR A 42 -0.96 -0.50 15.09
CA TYR A 42 -1.78 -1.60 14.59
C TYR A 42 -3.19 -1.06 14.36
N LEU A 43 -3.69 -1.22 13.15
CA LEU A 43 -4.94 -0.64 12.69
C LEU A 43 -5.88 -1.73 12.19
N VAL A 44 -7.15 -1.62 12.55
CA VAL A 44 -8.24 -2.30 11.85
C VAL A 44 -8.93 -1.23 11.02
N ILE A 45 -8.98 -1.43 9.72
CA ILE A 45 -9.53 -0.47 8.77
C ILE A 45 -10.98 -0.85 8.50
N LYS A 46 -11.87 0.15 8.44
CA LYS A 46 -13.21 -0.03 7.91
C LYS A 46 -13.10 -0.32 6.41
N GLU A 47 -14.10 -0.98 5.85
CA GLU A 47 -14.17 -1.20 4.41
C GLU A 47 -14.13 0.14 3.66
N SER A 48 -12.96 0.50 3.15
CA SER A 48 -12.73 1.72 2.40
C SER A 48 -11.87 1.40 1.17
N PRO A 49 -12.39 1.57 -0.05
CA PRO A 49 -11.66 1.25 -1.28
C PRO A 49 -10.50 2.22 -1.55
N SER A 50 -10.43 3.35 -0.86
CA SER A 50 -9.41 4.38 -1.04
C SER A 50 -8.37 4.43 0.08
N PHE A 51 -8.36 3.48 1.01
CA PHE A 51 -7.44 3.48 2.15
C PHE A 51 -5.97 3.51 1.73
N SER A 52 -5.22 4.43 2.33
CA SER A 52 -3.78 4.55 2.12
C SER A 52 -3.05 4.88 3.43
N ILE A 53 -1.97 4.14 3.71
CA ILE A 53 -1.08 4.44 4.86
C ILE A 53 -0.46 5.84 4.73
N SER A 54 -0.21 6.34 3.51
CA SER A 54 0.30 7.68 3.29
C SER A 54 -0.69 8.77 3.72
N GLU A 55 -1.99 8.56 3.53
CA GLU A 55 -3.04 9.47 4.00
C GLU A 55 -3.13 9.48 5.53
N ILE A 56 -3.10 8.31 6.16
CA ILE A 56 -3.02 8.19 7.63
C ILE A 56 -1.81 8.96 8.18
N ARG A 57 -0.65 8.79 7.56
CA ARG A 57 0.58 9.48 7.98
C ARG A 57 0.47 11.00 7.81
N SER A 58 -0.10 11.46 6.69
CA SER A 58 -0.35 12.88 6.43
C SER A 58 -1.35 13.47 7.43
N PHE A 59 -2.41 12.74 7.75
CA PHE A 59 -3.39 13.13 8.75
C PHE A 59 -2.76 13.30 10.15
N LEU A 60 -1.88 12.37 10.55
CA LEU A 60 -1.17 12.48 11.83
C LEU A 60 -0.22 13.67 11.85
N ARG A 61 0.55 13.92 10.78
CA ARG A 61 1.49 15.06 10.69
C ARG A 61 0.81 16.41 10.84
N GLN A 62 -0.46 16.54 10.47
CA GLN A 62 -1.22 17.76 10.66
C GLN A 62 -1.65 17.99 12.12
N LYS A 63 -1.60 16.96 12.96
CA LYS A 63 -2.19 16.98 14.31
C LYS A 63 -1.20 16.69 15.43
N LEU A 64 -0.11 16.01 15.11
CA LEU A 64 0.88 15.56 16.10
C LEU A 64 2.30 15.93 15.66
N PRO A 65 3.20 16.18 16.63
CA PRO A 65 4.61 16.38 16.36
C PRO A 65 5.24 15.13 15.73
N GLU A 66 6.30 15.30 14.93
CA GLU A 66 6.96 14.21 14.18
C GLU A 66 7.45 13.06 15.08
N TYR A 67 7.89 13.36 16.31
CA TYR A 67 8.34 12.32 17.26
C TYR A 67 7.22 11.41 17.79
N MET A 68 5.93 11.80 17.61
CA MET A 68 4.75 11.01 17.94
C MET A 68 4.23 10.20 16.76
N ILE A 69 4.76 10.42 15.55
CA ILE A 69 4.32 9.69 14.36
C ILE A 69 4.87 8.24 14.41
N PRO A 70 4.02 7.21 14.31
CA PRO A 70 4.47 5.83 14.27
C PRO A 70 5.41 5.57 13.10
N SER A 71 6.49 4.83 13.36
CA SER A 71 7.47 4.46 12.34
C SER A 71 6.94 3.40 11.39
N ALA A 72 6.01 2.55 11.87
CA ALA A 72 5.34 1.54 11.06
C ALA A 72 3.85 1.47 11.38
N PHE A 73 3.09 1.15 10.34
CA PHE A 73 1.66 0.90 10.39
C PHE A 73 1.40 -0.52 9.93
N VAL A 74 0.69 -1.28 10.73
CA VAL A 74 0.33 -2.68 10.49
C VAL A 74 -1.17 -2.75 10.41
N VAL A 75 -1.69 -3.13 9.25
CA VAL A 75 -3.14 -3.32 9.06
C VAL A 75 -3.48 -4.78 9.38
N LEU A 76 -4.49 -4.96 10.22
CA LEU A 76 -5.00 -6.26 10.63
C LEU A 76 -6.50 -6.35 10.33
N ASN A 77 -6.99 -7.55 10.11
CA ASN A 77 -8.42 -7.79 9.96
C ASN A 77 -9.17 -7.60 11.31
N ALA A 78 -8.51 -7.94 12.42
CA ALA A 78 -9.01 -7.71 13.76
C ALA A 78 -7.82 -7.62 14.74
N LEU A 79 -7.98 -6.86 15.83
CA LEU A 79 -7.01 -6.89 16.93
C LEU A 79 -7.17 -8.18 17.76
N PRO A 80 -6.08 -8.89 18.08
CA PRO A 80 -6.15 -10.05 18.94
C PRO A 80 -6.62 -9.65 20.34
N ARG A 81 -7.53 -10.43 20.92
CA ARG A 81 -8.14 -10.15 22.22
C ARG A 81 -7.94 -11.31 23.19
N MET A 82 -7.71 -10.97 24.43
CA MET A 82 -7.75 -11.92 25.54
C MET A 82 -9.21 -12.29 25.90
N PRO A 83 -9.45 -13.40 26.64
CA PRO A 83 -10.81 -13.79 27.06
C PRO A 83 -11.57 -12.70 27.83
N ASN A 84 -10.87 -11.77 28.48
CA ASN A 84 -11.46 -10.63 29.19
C ASN A 84 -11.81 -9.43 28.26
N GLY A 85 -11.68 -9.58 26.93
CA GLY A 85 -11.99 -8.57 25.92
C GLY A 85 -10.90 -7.52 25.69
N LYS A 86 -9.83 -7.49 26.50
CA LYS A 86 -8.70 -6.56 26.29
C LYS A 86 -7.82 -7.02 25.12
N VAL A 87 -7.20 -6.07 24.43
CA VAL A 87 -6.27 -6.38 23.35
C VAL A 87 -5.06 -7.16 23.89
N ASP A 88 -4.77 -8.28 23.27
CA ASP A 88 -3.58 -9.07 23.56
C ASP A 88 -2.37 -8.51 22.79
N ARG A 89 -1.63 -7.64 23.47
CA ARG A 89 -0.43 -7.01 22.89
C ARG A 89 0.68 -8.01 22.56
N LYS A 90 0.71 -9.17 23.23
CA LYS A 90 1.72 -10.21 22.99
C LYS A 90 1.43 -11.04 21.74
N ALA A 91 0.15 -11.13 21.37
CA ALA A 91 -0.28 -11.83 20.17
C ALA A 91 -0.24 -10.94 18.90
N LEU A 92 0.15 -9.65 19.04
CA LEU A 92 0.35 -8.79 17.88
C LEU A 92 1.56 -9.26 17.06
N PRO A 93 1.46 -9.33 15.72
CA PRO A 93 2.57 -9.74 14.89
C PRO A 93 3.73 -8.74 14.96
N ALA A 94 4.97 -9.25 14.87
CA ALA A 94 6.14 -8.38 14.83
C ALA A 94 6.09 -7.48 13.59
N PRO A 95 6.37 -6.16 13.73
CA PRO A 95 6.25 -5.20 12.62
C PRO A 95 7.15 -5.53 11.42
N GLU A 96 8.35 -6.08 11.68
CA GLU A 96 9.28 -6.51 10.62
C GLU A 96 8.70 -7.65 9.79
N LYS A 97 8.07 -8.63 10.44
CA LYS A 97 7.45 -9.76 9.77
C LYS A 97 6.32 -9.32 8.84
N VAL A 98 5.47 -8.42 9.33
CA VAL A 98 4.36 -7.87 8.52
C VAL A 98 4.88 -7.02 7.36
N ARG A 99 5.96 -6.25 7.57
CA ARG A 99 6.61 -5.51 6.48
C ARG A 99 7.14 -6.43 5.39
N GLN A 100 7.77 -7.54 5.76
CA GLN A 100 8.24 -8.53 4.80
C GLN A 100 7.08 -9.17 4.03
N GLU A 101 6.05 -9.62 4.74
CA GLU A 101 4.85 -10.21 4.12
C GLU A 101 4.13 -9.22 3.18
N GLN A 102 4.01 -7.95 3.59
CA GLN A 102 3.44 -6.89 2.75
C GLN A 102 4.32 -6.60 1.53
N ALA A 103 5.63 -6.52 1.69
CA ALA A 103 6.56 -6.30 0.59
C ALA A 103 6.50 -7.46 -0.42
N GLU A 104 6.49 -8.71 0.05
CA GLU A 104 6.33 -9.89 -0.80
C GLU A 104 4.97 -9.91 -1.52
N SER A 105 3.90 -9.52 -0.83
CA SER A 105 2.56 -9.41 -1.43
C SER A 105 2.51 -8.34 -2.52
N ILE A 106 3.13 -7.17 -2.29
CA ILE A 106 3.22 -6.10 -3.29
C ILE A 106 4.02 -6.57 -4.50
N VAL A 107 5.15 -7.25 -4.30
CA VAL A 107 5.97 -7.78 -5.40
C VAL A 107 5.20 -8.81 -6.22
N LYS A 108 4.48 -9.72 -5.56
CA LYS A 108 3.64 -10.71 -6.25
C LYS A 108 2.52 -10.05 -7.04
N HIS A 109 1.83 -9.08 -6.43
CA HIS A 109 0.74 -8.37 -7.10
C HIS A 109 1.22 -7.57 -8.30
N ARG A 110 2.37 -6.89 -8.18
CA ARG A 110 3.01 -6.19 -9.30
C ARG A 110 3.39 -7.15 -10.42
N ALA A 111 4.02 -8.29 -10.11
CA ALA A 111 4.39 -9.30 -11.09
C ALA A 111 3.17 -9.86 -11.83
N GLU A 112 2.06 -10.09 -11.13
CA GLU A 112 0.80 -10.53 -11.74
C GLU A 112 0.22 -9.48 -12.69
N LEU A 113 0.20 -8.20 -12.28
CA LEU A 113 -0.24 -7.09 -13.12
C LEU A 113 0.63 -6.94 -14.38
N GLU A 114 1.96 -6.97 -14.21
CA GLU A 114 2.92 -6.90 -15.31
C GLU A 114 2.71 -8.08 -16.29
N PHE A 115 2.47 -9.29 -15.78
CA PHE A 115 2.18 -10.45 -16.60
C PHE A 115 0.88 -10.27 -17.41
N GLN A 116 -0.19 -9.82 -16.76
CA GLN A 116 -1.47 -9.59 -17.44
C GLN A 116 -1.36 -8.47 -18.49
N LEU A 117 -0.68 -7.37 -18.19
CA LEU A 117 -0.43 -6.29 -19.14
C LEU A 117 0.41 -6.77 -20.33
N THR A 118 1.46 -7.59 -20.10
CA THR A 118 2.26 -8.19 -21.17
C THR A 118 1.39 -8.98 -22.11
N ARG A 119 0.48 -9.82 -21.61
CA ARG A 119 -0.45 -10.59 -22.44
C ARG A 119 -1.40 -9.71 -23.27
N ILE A 120 -1.87 -8.62 -22.70
CA ILE A 120 -2.71 -7.65 -23.41
C ILE A 120 -1.92 -6.98 -24.54
N TRP A 121 -0.67 -6.56 -24.26
CA TRP A 121 0.21 -5.95 -25.24
C TRP A 121 0.55 -6.89 -26.39
N GLU A 122 0.95 -8.12 -26.09
CA GLU A 122 1.22 -9.16 -27.09
C GLU A 122 0.04 -9.37 -28.03
N HIS A 123 -1.18 -9.39 -27.44
CA HIS A 123 -2.39 -9.59 -28.23
C HIS A 123 -2.72 -8.37 -29.09
N VAL A 124 -2.58 -7.16 -28.56
CA VAL A 124 -2.91 -5.93 -29.30
C VAL A 124 -1.89 -5.64 -30.39
N LEU A 125 -0.61 -5.86 -30.12
CA LEU A 125 0.50 -5.66 -31.07
C LEU A 125 0.66 -6.83 -32.07
N GLY A 126 0.07 -7.99 -31.78
CA GLY A 126 0.21 -9.20 -32.60
C GLY A 126 1.62 -9.82 -32.53
N ILE A 127 2.38 -9.57 -31.50
CA ILE A 127 3.75 -10.06 -31.28
C ILE A 127 3.84 -10.92 -30.04
N LYS A 128 4.96 -11.60 -29.82
CA LYS A 128 5.24 -12.41 -28.63
C LYS A 128 6.52 -11.95 -27.94
N ASN A 129 6.68 -12.33 -26.67
CA ASN A 129 7.84 -12.03 -25.85
C ASN A 129 8.08 -10.52 -25.63
N VAL A 130 7.03 -9.80 -25.33
CA VAL A 130 7.10 -8.39 -24.94
C VAL A 130 7.71 -8.28 -23.55
N SER A 131 8.77 -7.49 -23.41
CA SER A 131 9.37 -7.15 -22.12
C SER A 131 8.60 -6.02 -21.45
N VAL A 132 8.56 -6.01 -20.12
CA VAL A 132 7.95 -4.91 -19.35
C VAL A 132 8.62 -3.54 -19.57
N LYS A 133 9.85 -3.55 -20.12
CA LYS A 133 10.64 -2.36 -20.43
C LYS A 133 10.55 -1.92 -21.89
N ASP A 134 9.91 -2.70 -22.72
CA ASP A 134 9.74 -2.35 -24.13
C ASP A 134 8.79 -1.15 -24.29
N ASN A 135 9.14 -0.26 -25.21
CA ASN A 135 8.29 0.86 -25.56
C ASN A 135 7.21 0.45 -26.55
N PHE A 136 5.94 0.73 -26.24
CA PHE A 136 4.79 0.37 -27.06
C PHE A 136 4.91 0.84 -28.52
N PHE A 137 5.41 2.06 -28.70
CA PHE A 137 5.51 2.68 -30.03
C PHE A 137 6.67 2.09 -30.83
N ASP A 138 7.79 1.73 -30.18
CA ASP A 138 8.93 1.08 -30.83
C ASP A 138 8.58 -0.34 -31.30
N LEU A 139 7.65 -1.01 -30.62
CA LEU A 139 7.11 -2.31 -31.02
C LEU A 139 6.06 -2.23 -32.16
N GLY A 140 5.84 -1.06 -32.74
CA GLY A 140 4.89 -0.83 -33.82
C GLY A 140 3.50 -0.37 -33.36
N GLY A 141 3.36 0.00 -32.09
CA GLY A 141 2.14 0.60 -31.55
C GLY A 141 1.81 1.93 -32.23
N HIS A 142 0.53 2.15 -32.54
CA HIS A 142 0.00 3.37 -33.11
C HIS A 142 -1.35 3.73 -32.48
N SER A 143 -1.89 4.90 -32.78
CA SER A 143 -3.08 5.45 -32.12
C SER A 143 -4.28 4.49 -32.07
N LEU A 144 -4.54 3.75 -33.13
CA LEU A 144 -5.65 2.78 -33.15
C LEU A 144 -5.41 1.63 -32.17
N LEU A 145 -4.17 1.14 -32.07
CA LEU A 145 -3.79 0.08 -31.13
C LEU A 145 -3.81 0.60 -29.69
N VAL A 146 -3.51 1.89 -29.44
CA VAL A 146 -3.68 2.53 -28.13
C VAL A 146 -5.14 2.45 -27.67
N VAL A 147 -6.09 2.77 -28.55
CA VAL A 147 -7.52 2.67 -28.22
C VAL A 147 -7.91 1.22 -27.86
N GLN A 148 -7.44 0.26 -28.63
CA GLN A 148 -7.70 -1.17 -28.36
C GLN A 148 -7.07 -1.63 -27.04
N LEU A 149 -5.85 -1.17 -26.76
CA LEU A 149 -5.14 -1.45 -25.51
C LEU A 149 -5.95 -0.97 -24.30
N PHE A 150 -6.34 0.31 -24.29
CA PHE A 150 -7.06 0.88 -23.15
C PHE A 150 -8.46 0.29 -22.98
N ALA A 151 -9.17 -0.02 -24.06
CA ALA A 151 -10.45 -0.73 -23.99
C ALA A 151 -10.31 -2.12 -23.33
N ARG A 152 -9.20 -2.85 -23.60
CA ARG A 152 -8.93 -4.13 -22.93
C ARG A 152 -8.52 -3.96 -21.47
N ILE A 153 -7.69 -2.97 -21.16
CA ILE A 153 -7.32 -2.63 -19.78
C ILE A 153 -8.58 -2.33 -18.98
N GLN A 154 -9.46 -1.50 -19.50
CA GLN A 154 -10.73 -1.17 -18.85
C GLN A 154 -11.60 -2.41 -18.63
N LYS A 155 -11.69 -3.28 -19.64
CA LYS A 155 -12.49 -4.51 -19.55
C LYS A 155 -11.96 -5.50 -18.52
N ILE A 156 -10.64 -5.63 -18.38
CA ILE A 156 -10.00 -6.63 -17.50
C ILE A 156 -9.84 -6.10 -16.08
N PHE A 157 -9.39 -4.86 -15.93
CA PHE A 157 -9.07 -4.27 -14.63
C PHE A 157 -10.16 -3.36 -14.07
N GLY A 158 -11.19 -3.03 -14.88
CA GLY A 158 -12.24 -2.08 -14.48
C GLY A 158 -11.74 -0.65 -14.27
N LYS A 159 -10.52 -0.33 -14.75
CA LYS A 159 -9.88 0.99 -14.60
C LYS A 159 -10.00 1.78 -15.90
N ASP A 160 -10.51 3.00 -15.77
CA ASP A 160 -10.55 3.95 -16.88
C ASP A 160 -9.32 4.87 -16.78
N LEU A 161 -8.34 4.59 -17.63
CA LEU A 161 -7.10 5.36 -17.70
C LEU A 161 -7.14 6.27 -18.94
N PRO A 162 -6.72 7.55 -18.84
CA PRO A 162 -6.59 8.43 -20.00
C PRO A 162 -5.61 7.84 -21.00
N MET A 163 -5.95 7.82 -22.29
CA MET A 163 -5.06 7.31 -23.35
C MET A 163 -3.74 8.08 -23.42
N THR A 164 -3.73 9.34 -22.96
CA THR A 164 -2.53 10.17 -22.83
C THR A 164 -1.51 9.59 -21.86
N THR A 165 -1.92 8.70 -20.94
CA THR A 165 -1.02 8.04 -19.99
C THR A 165 0.08 7.27 -20.72
N LEU A 166 -0.23 6.59 -21.84
CA LEU A 166 0.75 5.80 -22.58
C LEU A 166 1.85 6.65 -23.24
N PHE A 167 1.57 7.91 -23.55
CA PHE A 167 2.59 8.82 -24.07
C PHE A 167 3.57 9.28 -23.00
N GLN A 168 3.15 9.29 -21.73
CA GLN A 168 3.99 9.64 -20.58
C GLN A 168 4.69 8.42 -19.98
N ALA A 169 4.03 7.26 -20.07
CA ALA A 169 4.44 5.98 -19.52
C ALA A 169 4.39 4.89 -20.63
N PRO A 170 5.31 4.93 -21.62
CA PRO A 170 5.21 4.10 -22.81
C PRO A 170 5.63 2.63 -22.62
N THR A 171 5.95 2.21 -21.40
CA THR A 171 6.33 0.84 -21.05
C THR A 171 5.36 0.24 -20.04
N ILE A 172 5.27 -1.09 -19.97
CA ILE A 172 4.43 -1.79 -18.99
C ILE A 172 4.88 -1.49 -17.55
N GLU A 173 6.19 -1.36 -17.34
CA GLU A 173 6.76 -1.04 -16.01
C GLU A 173 6.33 0.35 -15.50
N GLN A 174 6.05 1.26 -16.41
CA GLN A 174 5.67 2.65 -16.10
C GLN A 174 4.14 2.86 -16.05
N LEU A 175 3.39 2.01 -16.76
CA LEU A 175 1.94 2.08 -16.86
C LEU A 175 1.23 1.54 -15.61
#